data_ad9143fdb50ecd79983eeab400f45253
#
_entry.id   ad9143fdb50ecd79983eeab400f45253
#
_cell.length_a   1.000
_cell.length_b   1.000
_cell.length_c   1.000
_cell.angle_alpha   90.00
_cell.angle_beta   90.00
_cell.angle_gamma   90.00
#
_symmetry.space_group_name_H-M   'P 1'
#
loop_
_entity.id
_entity.type
_entity.pdbx_description
1 polymer ?
#
loop_
_entity_poly.entity_id
_entity_poly.type
_entity_poly.pdbx_seq_one_letter_code
_entity_poly.pdbx_strand_id
1 'polypeptide(L)'
;NLRNSANFIIRNLRTGLKKDPDKRTANENEVIETVRIGIEMANEKLQKDVDRLTKQLQSLPASDPARTKIQKRIDNKQKNHPIMPTSDHWMLTYETLDAVMKNTKNPDYYAMPSQANQQVLRKVLKDWKSHFELFASYRQNPGKFKAQPKQPGYIRTPYTTVTFTNQVAKRSDIKGKMHITFPRCPVPLCVGKPEGSYVRTEVKP
;
A
#
# COMPACT_ATOMS: atom_id res chain seq x y z
N ASN A 1 -9.75 0.52 10.37
CA ASN A 1 -9.78 -0.78 9.70
C ASN A 1 -9.23 -0.72 8.26
N LEU A 2 -7.96 -0.31 8.13
CA LEU A 2 -7.30 -0.02 6.86
C LEU A 2 -7.46 -1.10 5.78
N ARG A 3 -7.44 -2.39 6.16
CA ARG A 3 -7.66 -3.46 5.20
C ARG A 3 -9.04 -3.42 4.56
N ASN A 4 -10.08 -3.12 5.35
CA ASN A 4 -11.44 -3.01 4.84
C ASN A 4 -11.61 -1.77 3.98
N SER A 5 -11.00 -0.63 4.36
CA SER A 5 -10.99 0.59 3.55
C SER A 5 -10.31 0.38 2.20
N ALA A 6 -9.16 -0.26 2.18
CA ALA A 6 -8.45 -0.61 0.94
C ALA A 6 -9.27 -1.58 0.07
N ASN A 7 -9.88 -2.60 0.69
CA ASN A 7 -10.73 -3.56 0.01
C ASN A 7 -12.01 -2.91 -0.57
N PHE A 8 -12.61 -1.96 0.15
CA PHE A 8 -13.74 -1.17 -0.31
C PHE A 8 -13.38 -0.38 -1.58
N ILE A 9 -12.24 0.31 -1.56
CA ILE A 9 -11.77 1.07 -2.73
C ILE A 9 -11.59 0.14 -3.93
N ILE A 10 -10.85 -0.97 -3.79
CA ILE A 10 -10.56 -1.87 -4.91
C ILE A 10 -11.83 -2.50 -5.48
N ARG A 11 -12.78 -2.90 -4.63
CA ARG A 11 -14.05 -3.50 -5.07
C ARG A 11 -14.90 -2.52 -5.87
N ASN A 12 -15.15 -1.34 -5.31
CA ASN A 12 -16.03 -0.35 -5.95
C ASN A 12 -15.38 0.24 -7.20
N LEU A 13 -14.06 0.47 -7.18
CA LEU A 13 -13.33 0.90 -8.37
C LEU A 13 -13.49 -0.11 -9.52
N ARG A 14 -13.23 -1.40 -9.24
CA ARG A 14 -13.33 -2.46 -10.24
C ARG A 14 -14.74 -2.58 -10.84
N THR A 15 -15.76 -2.52 -10.01
CA THR A 15 -17.15 -2.64 -10.47
C THR A 15 -17.61 -1.37 -11.19
N GLY A 16 -17.27 -0.21 -10.66
CA GLY A 16 -17.67 1.07 -11.21
C GLY A 16 -17.03 1.39 -12.56
N LEU A 17 -15.74 1.02 -12.76
CA LEU A 17 -15.05 1.23 -14.04
C LEU A 17 -15.60 0.36 -15.18
N LYS A 18 -16.33 -0.72 -14.87
CA LYS A 18 -16.95 -1.60 -15.88
C LYS A 18 -18.37 -1.20 -16.24
N LYS A 19 -18.93 -0.24 -15.55
CA LYS A 19 -20.29 0.26 -15.78
C LYS A 19 -20.27 1.59 -16.49
N ASP A 20 -21.33 1.85 -17.24
CA ASP A 20 -21.62 3.20 -17.73
C ASP A 20 -21.80 4.15 -16.53
N PRO A 21 -21.41 5.42 -16.62
CA PRO A 21 -21.48 6.37 -15.51
C PRO A 21 -22.85 6.49 -14.83
N ASP A 22 -23.92 6.45 -15.60
CA ASP A 22 -25.31 6.52 -15.16
C ASP A 22 -25.82 5.27 -14.43
N LYS A 23 -25.13 4.13 -14.62
CA LYS A 23 -25.46 2.84 -13.95
C LYS A 23 -24.62 2.58 -12.70
N ARG A 24 -23.74 3.49 -12.33
CA ARG A 24 -22.88 3.36 -11.14
C ARG A 24 -23.67 3.66 -9.87
N THR A 25 -23.36 2.94 -8.81
CA THR A 25 -23.85 3.27 -7.47
C THR A 25 -23.16 4.50 -6.91
N ALA A 26 -23.73 5.12 -5.89
CA ALA A 26 -23.12 6.26 -5.18
C ALA A 26 -21.68 5.90 -4.68
N ASN A 27 -21.51 4.72 -4.06
CA ASN A 27 -20.21 4.27 -3.58
C ASN A 27 -19.18 4.08 -4.71
N GLU A 28 -19.61 3.59 -5.88
CA GLU A 28 -18.72 3.43 -7.03
C GLU A 28 -18.26 4.77 -7.58
N ASN A 29 -19.17 5.76 -7.67
CA ASN A 29 -18.83 7.12 -8.09
C ASN A 29 -17.91 7.80 -7.09
N GLU A 30 -18.22 7.72 -5.79
CA GLU A 30 -17.38 8.27 -4.71
C GLU A 30 -15.96 7.70 -4.74
N VAL A 31 -15.84 6.38 -4.92
CA VAL A 31 -14.52 5.73 -4.97
C VAL A 31 -13.73 6.12 -6.22
N ILE A 32 -14.37 6.17 -7.39
CA ILE A 32 -13.70 6.61 -8.63
C ILE A 32 -13.18 8.03 -8.47
N GLU A 33 -13.99 8.93 -7.91
CA GLU A 33 -13.62 10.32 -7.66
C GLU A 33 -12.50 10.43 -6.61
N THR A 34 -12.59 9.68 -5.52
CA THR A 34 -11.56 9.59 -4.49
C THR A 34 -10.20 9.15 -5.08
N VAL A 35 -10.23 8.14 -5.94
CA VAL A 35 -9.01 7.64 -6.61
C VAL A 35 -8.47 8.69 -7.58
N ARG A 36 -9.32 9.36 -8.35
CA ARG A 36 -8.94 10.43 -9.26
C ARG A 36 -8.22 11.56 -8.52
N ILE A 37 -8.87 12.11 -7.49
CA ILE A 37 -8.29 13.19 -6.67
C ILE A 37 -6.95 12.76 -6.05
N GLY A 38 -6.90 11.56 -5.48
CA GLY A 38 -5.68 11.05 -4.86
C GLY A 38 -4.51 10.92 -5.84
N ILE A 39 -4.78 10.53 -7.09
CA ILE A 39 -3.79 10.43 -8.16
C ILE A 39 -3.36 11.82 -8.65
N GLU A 40 -4.29 12.73 -8.87
CA GLU A 40 -4.01 14.11 -9.29
C GLU A 40 -3.08 14.80 -8.29
N MET A 41 -3.43 14.75 -7.00
CA MET A 41 -2.59 15.31 -5.92
C MET A 41 -1.20 14.65 -5.85
N ALA A 42 -1.11 13.34 -6.14
CA ALA A 42 0.18 12.66 -6.18
C ALA A 42 1.04 13.13 -7.36
N ASN A 43 0.42 13.29 -8.54
CA ASN A 43 1.11 13.75 -9.75
C ASN A 43 1.54 15.20 -9.62
N GLU A 44 0.75 16.09 -9.02
CA GLU A 44 1.16 17.47 -8.73
C GLU A 44 2.40 17.53 -7.81
N LYS A 45 2.42 16.71 -6.75
CA LYS A 45 3.59 16.63 -5.85
C LYS A 45 4.82 16.09 -6.58
N LEU A 46 4.61 15.08 -7.42
CA LEU A 46 5.67 14.48 -8.22
C LEU A 46 6.23 15.50 -9.21
N GLN A 47 5.37 16.28 -9.88
CA GLN A 47 5.81 17.32 -10.81
C GLN A 47 6.64 18.39 -10.11
N LYS A 48 6.20 18.91 -8.96
CA LYS A 48 6.98 19.85 -8.14
C LYS A 48 8.36 19.29 -7.74
N ASP A 49 8.43 18.01 -7.41
CA ASP A 49 9.69 17.34 -7.10
C ASP A 49 10.59 17.19 -8.33
N VAL A 50 10.03 16.87 -9.50
CA VAL A 50 10.77 16.80 -10.78
C VAL A 50 11.31 18.16 -11.15
N ASP A 51 10.49 19.22 -11.06
CA ASP A 51 10.91 20.59 -11.36
C ASP A 51 12.08 21.04 -10.44
N ARG A 52 11.99 20.70 -9.14
CA ARG A 52 13.08 20.98 -8.18
C ARG A 52 14.37 20.25 -8.56
N LEU A 53 14.27 18.96 -8.90
CA LEU A 53 15.44 18.16 -9.31
C LEU A 53 16.02 18.65 -10.64
N THR A 54 15.19 19.08 -11.57
CA THR A 54 15.61 19.66 -12.86
C THR A 54 16.38 20.97 -12.66
N LYS A 55 15.86 21.87 -11.80
CA LYS A 55 16.59 23.08 -11.43
C LYS A 55 17.94 22.77 -10.79
N GLN A 56 17.98 21.80 -9.87
CA GLN A 56 19.23 21.33 -9.26
C GLN A 56 20.20 20.76 -10.30
N LEU A 57 19.71 20.00 -11.28
CA LEU A 57 20.51 19.44 -12.37
C LEU A 57 21.12 20.55 -13.24
N GLN A 58 20.35 21.60 -13.52
CA GLN A 58 20.80 22.75 -14.32
C GLN A 58 21.85 23.58 -13.61
N SER A 59 21.80 23.68 -12.30
CA SER A 59 22.78 24.44 -11.49
C SER A 59 24.14 23.75 -11.33
N LEU A 60 24.25 22.45 -11.64
CA LEU A 60 25.50 21.69 -11.51
C LEU A 60 26.36 21.81 -12.77
N PRO A 61 27.71 21.87 -12.63
CA PRO A 61 28.64 21.79 -13.75
C PRO A 61 28.42 20.53 -14.60
N ALA A 62 28.70 20.60 -15.90
CA ALA A 62 28.50 19.46 -16.81
C ALA A 62 29.30 18.20 -16.43
N SER A 63 30.46 18.39 -15.81
CA SER A 63 31.38 17.32 -15.36
C SER A 63 31.01 16.74 -13.98
N ASP A 64 30.02 17.28 -13.26
CA ASP A 64 29.70 16.82 -11.92
C ASP A 64 29.05 15.42 -11.93
N PRO A 65 29.62 14.41 -11.24
CA PRO A 65 29.08 13.05 -11.17
C PRO A 65 27.68 12.98 -10.51
N ALA A 66 27.29 13.99 -9.74
CA ALA A 66 25.96 14.08 -9.14
C ALA A 66 24.86 14.20 -10.20
N ARG A 67 25.16 14.76 -11.39
CA ARG A 67 24.20 14.89 -12.50
C ARG A 67 23.56 13.56 -12.87
N THR A 68 24.36 12.51 -13.02
CA THR A 68 23.86 11.15 -13.36
C THR A 68 22.90 10.59 -12.31
N LYS A 69 23.17 10.84 -11.03
CA LYS A 69 22.27 10.41 -9.96
C LYS A 69 20.94 11.17 -9.98
N ILE A 70 21.01 12.49 -10.21
CA ILE A 70 19.80 13.33 -10.27
C ILE A 70 18.97 12.96 -11.50
N GLN A 71 19.59 12.80 -12.66
CA GLN A 71 18.88 12.37 -13.88
C GLN A 71 18.16 11.04 -13.68
N LYS A 72 18.85 10.02 -13.16
CA LYS A 72 18.20 8.73 -12.83
C LYS A 72 17.02 8.85 -11.86
N ARG A 73 17.08 9.81 -10.93
CA ARG A 73 15.96 10.05 -10.01
C ARG A 73 14.77 10.69 -10.74
N ILE A 74 15.02 11.62 -11.66
CA ILE A 74 13.99 12.23 -12.51
C ILE A 74 13.32 11.15 -13.35
N ASP A 75 14.11 10.37 -14.09
CA ASP A 75 13.62 9.31 -14.97
C ASP A 75 12.77 8.28 -14.20
N ASN A 76 13.24 7.84 -13.02
CA ASN A 76 12.49 6.92 -12.18
C ASN A 76 11.16 7.50 -11.67
N LYS A 77 11.15 8.79 -11.33
CA LYS A 77 9.91 9.46 -10.89
C LYS A 77 8.91 9.57 -12.04
N GLN A 78 9.37 9.95 -13.23
CA GLN A 78 8.53 10.07 -14.43
C GLN A 78 7.99 8.72 -14.88
N LYS A 79 8.81 7.66 -14.81
CA LYS A 79 8.40 6.30 -15.17
C LYS A 79 7.35 5.70 -14.22
N ASN A 80 7.43 6.01 -12.93
CA ASN A 80 6.61 5.39 -11.87
C ASN A 80 5.54 6.34 -11.33
N HIS A 81 4.99 7.23 -12.16
CA HIS A 81 3.90 8.10 -11.75
C HIS A 81 2.57 7.32 -11.61
N PRO A 82 1.71 7.68 -10.66
CA PRO A 82 0.38 7.09 -10.56
C PRO A 82 -0.48 7.39 -11.79
N ILE A 83 -1.09 6.34 -12.34
CA ILE A 83 -1.96 6.43 -13.53
C ILE A 83 -3.39 6.10 -13.12
N MET A 84 -4.36 6.83 -13.66
CA MET A 84 -5.78 6.53 -13.44
C MET A 84 -6.11 5.17 -14.05
N PRO A 85 -6.69 4.24 -13.26
CA PRO A 85 -7.08 2.94 -13.77
C PRO A 85 -8.24 3.05 -14.77
N THR A 86 -8.28 2.07 -15.68
CA THR A 86 -9.32 1.93 -16.71
C THR A 86 -10.11 0.63 -16.50
N SER A 87 -11.16 0.40 -17.30
CA SER A 87 -11.92 -0.86 -17.28
C SER A 87 -11.05 -2.10 -17.47
N ASP A 88 -10.04 -2.01 -18.34
CA ASP A 88 -9.15 -3.13 -18.68
C ASP A 88 -7.95 -3.23 -17.75
N HIS A 89 -7.48 -2.09 -17.21
CA HIS A 89 -6.35 -1.99 -16.29
C HIS A 89 -6.80 -1.33 -14.98
N TRP A 90 -7.78 -1.94 -14.33
CA TRP A 90 -8.42 -1.40 -13.13
C TRP A 90 -7.63 -1.67 -11.84
N MET A 91 -6.65 -2.59 -11.86
CA MET A 91 -5.92 -2.97 -10.64
C MET A 91 -4.91 -1.90 -10.25
N LEU A 92 -5.12 -1.33 -9.07
CA LEU A 92 -4.20 -0.33 -8.51
C LEU A 92 -2.84 -0.96 -8.20
N THR A 93 -1.77 -0.22 -8.45
CA THR A 93 -0.45 -0.55 -7.91
C THR A 93 -0.41 -0.19 -6.41
N TYR A 94 0.62 -0.71 -5.71
CA TYR A 94 0.83 -0.33 -4.31
C TYR A 94 1.05 1.18 -4.18
N GLU A 95 1.88 1.75 -5.05
CA GLU A 95 2.22 3.16 -5.05
C GLU A 95 0.98 4.05 -5.25
N THR A 96 0.11 3.66 -6.18
CA THR A 96 -1.13 4.39 -6.44
C THR A 96 -2.09 4.28 -5.25
N LEU A 97 -2.29 3.08 -4.69
CA LEU A 97 -3.18 2.90 -3.54
C LEU A 97 -2.67 3.65 -2.29
N ASP A 98 -1.36 3.60 -2.04
CA ASP A 98 -0.72 4.33 -0.94
C ASP A 98 -0.87 5.85 -1.12
N ALA A 99 -0.69 6.35 -2.35
CA ALA A 99 -0.87 7.77 -2.68
C ALA A 99 -2.33 8.21 -2.49
N VAL A 100 -3.29 7.42 -2.95
CA VAL A 100 -4.72 7.68 -2.73
C VAL A 100 -5.02 7.79 -1.24
N MET A 101 -4.65 6.78 -0.45
CA MET A 101 -4.91 6.77 0.99
C MET A 101 -4.28 7.96 1.72
N LYS A 102 -3.08 8.38 1.33
CA LYS A 102 -2.38 9.54 1.90
C LYS A 102 -3.04 10.86 1.52
N ASN A 103 -3.29 11.06 0.25
CA ASN A 103 -3.73 12.35 -0.26
C ASN A 103 -5.20 12.63 0.09
N THR A 104 -6.04 11.60 0.18
CA THR A 104 -7.42 11.72 0.64
C THR A 104 -7.55 11.71 2.17
N LYS A 105 -6.41 11.70 2.89
CA LYS A 105 -6.37 11.71 4.36
C LYS A 105 -7.24 10.61 5.01
N ASN A 106 -7.19 9.40 4.44
CA ASN A 106 -7.97 8.28 4.95
C ASN A 106 -7.69 8.05 6.45
N PRO A 107 -8.71 8.08 7.34
CA PRO A 107 -8.49 8.00 8.79
C PRO A 107 -7.86 6.68 9.23
N ASP A 108 -8.27 5.56 8.63
CA ASP A 108 -7.70 4.25 8.94
C ASP A 108 -6.22 4.16 8.58
N TYR A 109 -5.81 4.85 7.50
CA TYR A 109 -4.41 4.94 7.12
C TYR A 109 -3.58 5.71 8.15
N TYR A 110 -4.08 6.83 8.64
CA TYR A 110 -3.34 7.66 9.61
C TYR A 110 -3.43 7.14 11.06
N ALA A 111 -4.35 6.24 11.36
CA ALA A 111 -4.45 5.61 12.67
C ALA A 111 -3.28 4.67 13.00
N MET A 112 -2.56 4.15 11.99
CA MET A 112 -1.51 3.16 12.16
C MET A 112 -0.12 3.73 11.82
N PRO A 113 0.97 3.11 12.32
CA PRO A 113 2.34 3.44 11.87
C PRO A 113 2.51 3.21 10.38
N SER A 114 3.26 4.07 9.70
CA SER A 114 3.43 4.04 8.24
C SER A 114 3.90 2.70 7.69
N GLN A 115 4.83 2.02 8.38
CA GLN A 115 5.30 0.71 7.93
C GLN A 115 4.21 -0.38 8.06
N ALA A 116 3.40 -0.34 9.12
CA ALA A 116 2.26 -1.22 9.27
C ALA A 116 1.23 -1.00 8.15
N ASN A 117 0.94 0.25 7.81
CA ASN A 117 0.06 0.60 6.69
C ASN A 117 0.55 0.01 5.37
N GLN A 118 1.83 0.19 5.07
CA GLN A 118 2.44 -0.34 3.86
C GLN A 118 2.28 -1.85 3.75
N GLN A 119 2.50 -2.59 4.84
CA GLN A 119 2.35 -4.05 4.85
C GLN A 119 0.88 -4.47 4.66
N VAL A 120 -0.06 -3.75 5.28
CA VAL A 120 -1.49 -4.02 5.11
C VAL A 120 -1.92 -3.80 3.65
N LEU A 121 -1.55 -2.68 3.04
CA LEU A 121 -1.89 -2.39 1.64
C LEU A 121 -1.27 -3.42 0.68
N ARG A 122 0.00 -3.78 0.86
CA ARG A 122 0.68 -4.82 0.06
C ARG A 122 -0.03 -6.17 0.19
N LYS A 123 -0.46 -6.53 1.41
CA LYS A 123 -1.21 -7.77 1.64
C LYS A 123 -2.56 -7.76 0.92
N VAL A 124 -3.31 -6.67 0.99
CA VAL A 124 -4.60 -6.55 0.28
C VAL A 124 -4.41 -6.74 -1.22
N LEU A 125 -3.45 -6.05 -1.82
CA LEU A 125 -3.16 -6.18 -3.25
C LEU A 125 -2.71 -7.60 -3.62
N LYS A 126 -1.91 -8.24 -2.78
CA LYS A 126 -1.52 -9.64 -2.97
C LYS A 126 -2.73 -10.59 -2.91
N ASP A 127 -3.64 -10.38 -1.95
CA ASP A 127 -4.86 -11.20 -1.82
C ASP A 127 -5.74 -11.07 -3.09
N TRP A 128 -5.87 -9.86 -3.63
CA TRP A 128 -6.58 -9.62 -4.88
C TRP A 128 -5.90 -10.27 -6.09
N LYS A 129 -4.58 -10.12 -6.22
CA LYS A 129 -3.80 -10.77 -7.28
C LYS A 129 -4.00 -12.28 -7.25
N SER A 130 -3.82 -12.90 -6.08
CA SER A 130 -4.03 -14.35 -5.89
C SER A 130 -5.45 -14.78 -6.24
N HIS A 131 -6.47 -13.99 -5.90
CA HIS A 131 -7.84 -14.27 -6.28
C HIS A 131 -8.00 -14.35 -7.81
N PHE A 132 -7.41 -13.42 -8.57
CA PHE A 132 -7.53 -13.43 -10.04
C PHE A 132 -6.76 -14.56 -10.68
N GLU A 133 -5.59 -14.93 -10.16
CA GLU A 133 -4.82 -16.08 -10.60
C GLU A 133 -5.61 -17.38 -10.38
N LEU A 134 -6.22 -17.55 -9.20
CA LEU A 134 -7.08 -18.67 -8.88
C LEU A 134 -8.35 -18.70 -9.73
N PHE A 135 -8.97 -17.54 -9.97
CA PHE A 135 -10.17 -17.44 -10.77
C PHE A 135 -9.91 -17.75 -12.26
N ALA A 136 -8.75 -17.32 -12.78
CA ALA A 136 -8.32 -17.69 -14.14
C ALA A 136 -8.10 -19.21 -14.27
N SER A 137 -7.45 -19.82 -13.29
CA SER A 137 -7.26 -21.28 -13.22
C SER A 137 -8.59 -22.03 -13.09
N TYR A 138 -9.52 -21.51 -12.30
CA TYR A 138 -10.87 -22.07 -12.18
C TYR A 138 -11.62 -22.04 -13.50
N ARG A 139 -11.54 -20.94 -14.26
CA ARG A 139 -12.20 -20.84 -15.58
C ARG A 139 -11.67 -21.84 -16.59
N GLN A 140 -10.37 -22.17 -16.52
CA GLN A 140 -9.74 -23.17 -17.39
C GLN A 140 -10.13 -24.60 -17.00
N ASN A 141 -10.23 -24.90 -15.72
CA ASN A 141 -10.55 -26.24 -15.22
C ASN A 141 -11.34 -26.19 -13.91
N PRO A 142 -12.68 -25.98 -13.99
CA PRO A 142 -13.55 -25.93 -12.80
C PRO A 142 -13.52 -27.19 -11.95
N GLY A 143 -13.33 -28.37 -12.56
CA GLY A 143 -13.33 -29.65 -11.86
C GLY A 143 -12.18 -29.88 -10.88
N LYS A 144 -11.12 -29.07 -10.96
CA LYS A 144 -10.01 -29.10 -9.98
C LYS A 144 -10.33 -28.38 -8.67
N PHE A 145 -11.44 -27.67 -8.60
CA PHE A 145 -11.78 -26.83 -7.45
C PHE A 145 -13.04 -27.35 -6.76
N LYS A 146 -13.07 -27.33 -5.44
CA LYS A 146 -14.28 -27.67 -4.66
C LYS A 146 -15.41 -26.64 -4.84
N ALA A 147 -15.07 -25.39 -5.12
CA ALA A 147 -16.01 -24.30 -5.38
C ALA A 147 -15.31 -23.15 -6.11
N GLN A 148 -16.11 -22.26 -6.70
CA GLN A 148 -15.59 -21.04 -7.33
C GLN A 148 -14.84 -20.17 -6.34
N PRO A 149 -13.61 -19.68 -6.65
CA PRO A 149 -12.85 -18.78 -5.79
C PRO A 149 -13.62 -17.49 -5.49
N LYS A 150 -13.78 -17.19 -4.20
CA LYS A 150 -14.46 -15.97 -3.76
C LYS A 150 -13.50 -14.78 -3.73
N GLN A 151 -14.02 -13.60 -4.00
CA GLN A 151 -13.26 -12.36 -3.88
C GLN A 151 -12.83 -12.12 -2.42
N PRO A 152 -11.69 -11.43 -2.19
CA PRO A 152 -11.28 -11.04 -0.85
C PRO A 152 -12.41 -10.33 -0.10
N GLY A 153 -12.80 -10.89 1.04
CA GLY A 153 -13.89 -10.38 1.87
C GLY A 153 -13.44 -9.30 2.84
N TYR A 154 -14.42 -8.68 3.52
CA TYR A 154 -14.17 -7.81 4.66
C TYR A 154 -13.82 -8.65 5.89
N ILE A 155 -12.85 -8.18 6.68
CA ILE A 155 -12.52 -8.78 7.96
C ILE A 155 -13.51 -8.28 9.00
N ARG A 156 -14.10 -9.22 9.73
CA ARG A 156 -15.03 -8.94 10.85
C ARG A 156 -14.35 -9.05 12.22
N THR A 157 -13.17 -9.66 12.27
CA THR A 157 -12.41 -9.81 13.52
C THR A 157 -11.79 -8.48 13.92
N PRO A 158 -11.83 -8.09 15.21
CA PRO A 158 -11.23 -6.85 15.69
C PRO A 158 -9.68 -6.88 15.64
N TYR A 159 -9.09 -8.05 15.49
CA TYR A 159 -7.65 -8.24 15.52
C TYR A 159 -7.08 -8.62 14.16
N THR A 160 -5.91 -8.09 13.86
CA THR A 160 -5.14 -8.45 12.67
C THR A 160 -3.65 -8.47 13.00
N THR A 161 -2.92 -9.38 12.37
CA THR A 161 -1.47 -9.42 12.48
C THR A 161 -0.85 -8.26 11.73
N VAL A 162 0.00 -7.49 12.39
CA VAL A 162 0.80 -6.42 11.81
C VAL A 162 2.26 -6.83 11.85
N THR A 163 2.97 -6.65 10.74
CA THR A 163 4.39 -6.96 10.63
C THR A 163 5.21 -5.68 10.68
N PHE A 164 6.18 -5.63 11.57
CA PHE A 164 7.20 -4.60 11.60
C PHE A 164 8.54 -5.21 11.19
N THR A 165 9.33 -4.45 10.41
CA THR A 165 10.70 -4.84 10.10
C THR A 165 11.66 -4.33 11.18
N ASN A 166 12.89 -4.85 11.17
CA ASN A 166 13.96 -4.42 12.07
C ASN A 166 14.35 -2.94 11.92
N GLN A 167 13.97 -2.28 10.82
CA GLN A 167 14.24 -0.85 10.60
C GLN A 167 13.49 0.07 11.56
N VAL A 168 12.33 -0.35 12.07
CA VAL A 168 11.48 0.45 12.96
C VAL A 168 11.37 -0.12 14.35
N ALA A 169 11.69 -1.40 14.54
CA ALA A 169 11.73 -2.06 15.83
C ALA A 169 13.02 -1.66 16.56
N LYS A 170 12.89 -0.91 17.65
CA LYS A 170 14.04 -0.52 18.50
C LYS A 170 14.30 -1.59 19.54
N ARG A 171 15.56 -2.04 19.62
CA ARG A 171 16.02 -2.95 20.65
C ARG A 171 16.55 -2.18 21.85
N SER A 172 16.23 -2.64 23.04
CA SER A 172 16.80 -2.14 24.30
C SER A 172 17.02 -3.30 25.27
N ASP A 173 18.06 -3.20 26.10
CA ASP A 173 18.23 -4.11 27.22
C ASP A 173 17.66 -3.43 28.49
N ILE A 174 16.77 -4.12 29.16
CA ILE A 174 16.19 -3.67 30.42
C ILE A 174 16.37 -4.80 31.43
N LYS A 175 17.22 -4.58 32.42
CA LYS A 175 17.54 -5.56 33.48
C LYS A 175 18.02 -6.91 32.94
N GLY A 176 18.92 -6.89 31.93
CA GLY A 176 19.51 -8.09 31.33
C GLY A 176 18.54 -8.88 30.44
N LYS A 177 17.39 -8.32 30.10
CA LYS A 177 16.41 -8.92 29.16
C LYS A 177 16.22 -8.02 27.94
N MET A 178 16.21 -8.62 26.76
CA MET A 178 15.96 -7.89 25.53
C MET A 178 14.50 -7.47 25.43
N HIS A 179 14.30 -6.20 25.11
CA HIS A 179 13.00 -5.61 24.85
C HIS A 179 12.97 -5.04 23.43
N ILE A 180 11.80 -5.09 22.82
CA ILE A 180 11.54 -4.48 21.52
C ILE A 180 10.42 -3.45 21.66
N THR A 181 10.66 -2.24 21.17
CA THR A 181 9.67 -1.16 21.12
C THR A 181 9.29 -0.91 19.66
N PHE A 182 8.00 -0.81 19.42
CA PHE A 182 7.44 -0.51 18.10
C PHE A 182 6.87 0.91 18.05
N PRO A 183 6.85 1.55 16.88
CA PRO A 183 6.22 2.86 16.73
C PRO A 183 4.77 2.86 17.19
N ARG A 184 4.39 3.86 17.98
CA ARG A 184 3.05 4.01 18.60
C ARG A 184 2.64 2.89 19.55
N CYS A 185 3.55 2.01 19.93
CA CYS A 185 3.35 1.08 21.03
C CYS A 185 4.12 1.60 22.23
N PRO A 186 3.45 2.09 23.28
CA PRO A 186 4.14 2.73 24.43
C PRO A 186 4.86 1.72 25.31
N VAL A 187 4.47 0.45 25.24
CA VAL A 187 5.00 -0.60 26.12
C VAL A 187 6.09 -1.40 25.40
N PRO A 188 7.33 -1.46 25.92
CA PRO A 188 8.35 -2.36 25.40
C PRO A 188 7.95 -3.81 25.63
N LEU A 189 8.04 -4.62 24.58
CA LEU A 189 7.78 -6.06 24.68
C LEU A 189 9.04 -6.80 25.08
N CYS A 190 9.00 -7.51 26.19
CA CYS A 190 10.10 -8.39 26.59
C CYS A 190 10.11 -9.63 25.70
N VAL A 191 11.20 -9.86 24.99
CA VAL A 191 11.38 -10.99 24.06
C VAL A 191 12.39 -12.02 24.57
N GLY A 192 12.92 -11.82 25.77
CA GLY A 192 13.92 -12.70 26.37
C GLY A 192 15.27 -12.66 25.64
N LYS A 193 15.87 -13.82 25.44
CA LYS A 193 17.08 -13.99 24.59
C LYS A 193 16.66 -14.72 23.31
N PRO A 194 16.36 -14.01 22.21
CA PRO A 194 15.93 -14.68 20.99
C PRO A 194 17.12 -15.44 20.37
N GLU A 195 16.91 -16.70 20.13
CA GLU A 195 17.77 -17.51 19.26
C GLU A 195 17.24 -17.37 17.83
N GLY A 196 17.98 -16.66 16.97
CA GLY A 196 17.66 -16.51 15.55
C GLY A 196 17.22 -15.12 15.11
N SER A 197 16.84 -15.03 13.83
CA SER A 197 16.60 -13.76 13.12
C SER A 197 15.17 -13.21 13.24
N TYR A 198 14.26 -13.95 13.83
CA TYR A 198 12.84 -13.60 13.86
C TYR A 198 12.30 -13.67 15.29
N VAL A 199 11.59 -12.61 15.66
CA VAL A 199 10.74 -12.60 16.87
C VAL A 199 9.30 -12.47 16.39
N ARG A 200 8.49 -13.49 16.66
CA ARG A 200 7.04 -13.43 16.47
C ARG A 200 6.39 -13.29 17.82
N THR A 201 5.67 -12.22 18.03
CA THR A 201 4.91 -11.98 19.25
C THR A 201 3.46 -11.66 18.90
N GLU A 202 2.55 -12.17 19.72
CA GLU A 202 1.14 -11.85 19.65
C GLU A 202 0.81 -10.96 20.84
N VAL A 203 0.35 -9.75 20.55
CA VAL A 203 -0.13 -8.82 21.57
C VAL A 203 -1.65 -8.90 21.58
N LYS A 204 -2.21 -9.40 22.66
CA LYS A 204 -3.65 -9.34 22.93
C LYS A 204 -3.94 -8.06 23.70
N PRO A 205 -5.06 -7.39 23.40
CA PRO A 205 -5.48 -6.20 24.14
C PRO A 205 -5.81 -6.52 25.59
#